data_5a094d5a220513c0d90ee558b806e381
#
_entry.id   5a094d5a220513c0d90ee558b806e381
#
_cell.length_a   1.000
_cell.length_b   1.000
_cell.length_c   1.000
_cell.angle_alpha   90.00
_cell.angle_beta   90.00
_cell.angle_gamma   90.00
#
_symmetry.space_group_name_H-M   'P 1'
#
loop_
_entity.id
_entity.type
_entity.pdbx_description
1 polymer ?
#
loop_
_entity_poly.entity_id
_entity_poly.type
_entity_poly.pdbx_seq_one_letter_code
_entity_poly.pdbx_strand_id
1 'polypeptide(L)'
;EARLKASKQNSIIRSSVEVFIEQLDADEGNLSLLLREAYTGSTSYKLAVERQLNYFQQELKDDLILLERLNNSRLCHPDLVAKAITQLVFNMGAKLIDIPINERKEIAEQTMIMIRMILEGARHLDEAKIN
;
A
#
# COMPACT_ATOMS: atom_id res chain seq x y z
N GLU A 1 8.59 -20.67 13.98
CA GLU A 1 9.21 -19.40 13.58
C GLU A 1 8.54 -18.78 12.35
N ALA A 2 8.26 -19.58 11.31
CA ALA A 2 7.59 -19.08 10.12
C ALA A 2 6.21 -18.46 10.43
N ARG A 3 5.47 -19.08 11.35
CA ARG A 3 4.17 -18.56 11.79
C ARG A 3 4.29 -17.24 12.51
N LEU A 4 5.31 -17.08 13.37
CA LEU A 4 5.55 -15.85 14.10
C LEU A 4 5.94 -14.71 13.16
N LYS A 5 6.79 -14.99 12.17
CA LYS A 5 7.18 -14.00 11.17
C LYS A 5 5.99 -13.57 10.33
N ALA A 6 5.15 -14.50 9.88
CA ALA A 6 3.95 -14.21 9.12
C ALA A 6 2.95 -13.41 9.94
N SER A 7 2.79 -13.75 11.23
CA SER A 7 1.90 -13.05 12.13
C SER A 7 2.33 -11.60 12.38
N LYS A 8 3.63 -11.37 12.62
CA LYS A 8 4.19 -10.02 12.76
C LYS A 8 3.99 -9.20 11.51
N GLN A 9 4.25 -9.79 10.36
CA GLN A 9 4.11 -9.13 9.08
C GLN A 9 2.66 -8.74 8.81
N ASN A 10 1.73 -9.64 9.09
CA ASN A 10 0.30 -9.37 8.96
C ASN A 10 -0.14 -8.24 9.89
N SER A 11 0.39 -8.19 11.11
CA SER A 11 0.12 -7.10 12.06
C SER A 11 0.61 -5.76 11.55
N ILE A 12 1.81 -5.72 10.97
CA ILE A 12 2.38 -4.49 10.41
C ILE A 12 1.54 -4.00 9.24
N ILE A 13 1.16 -4.92 8.34
CA ILE A 13 0.31 -4.59 7.20
C ILE A 13 -1.04 -4.04 7.67
N ARG A 14 -1.67 -4.72 8.62
CA ARG A 14 -2.96 -4.29 9.18
C ARG A 14 -2.87 -2.91 9.81
N SER A 15 -1.86 -2.69 10.65
CA SER A 15 -1.64 -1.39 11.30
C SER A 15 -1.42 -0.29 10.28
N SER A 16 -0.64 -0.54 9.23
CA SER A 16 -0.35 0.44 8.20
C SER A 16 -1.61 0.83 7.43
N VAL A 17 -2.44 -0.15 7.07
CA VAL A 17 -3.70 0.11 6.37
C VAL A 17 -4.67 0.87 7.27
N GLU A 18 -4.79 0.48 8.54
CA GLU A 18 -5.67 1.14 9.51
C GLU A 18 -5.25 2.59 9.74
N VAL A 19 -3.96 2.85 9.89
CA VAL A 19 -3.44 4.22 10.04
C VAL A 19 -3.75 5.06 8.81
N PHE A 20 -3.58 4.48 7.63
CA PHE A 20 -3.92 5.18 6.38
C PHE A 20 -5.40 5.57 6.34
N ILE A 21 -6.29 4.65 6.71
CA ILE A 21 -7.73 4.92 6.74
C ILE A 21 -8.05 6.01 7.77
N GLU A 22 -7.45 5.94 8.95
CA GLU A 22 -7.61 6.95 10.00
C GLU A 22 -7.17 8.33 9.51
N GLN A 23 -6.07 8.40 8.79
CA GLN A 23 -5.59 9.66 8.21
C GLN A 23 -6.54 10.23 7.16
N LEU A 24 -7.16 9.37 6.36
CA LEU A 24 -8.18 9.80 5.41
C LEU A 24 -9.35 10.48 6.13
N ASP A 25 -9.78 9.91 7.24
CA ASP A 25 -10.91 10.45 8.01
C ASP A 25 -10.52 11.72 8.78
N ALA A 26 -9.32 11.74 9.36
CA ALA A 26 -8.85 12.84 10.20
C ALA A 26 -8.49 14.10 9.42
N ASP A 27 -8.16 13.96 8.13
CA ASP A 27 -7.71 15.06 7.29
C ASP A 27 -8.86 15.91 6.74
N GLU A 28 -10.07 15.76 7.29
CA GLU A 28 -11.25 16.54 6.96
C GLU A 28 -11.55 16.64 5.47
N GLY A 29 -11.19 15.58 4.74
CA GLY A 29 -11.47 15.51 3.31
C GLY A 29 -10.38 16.07 2.41
N ASN A 30 -9.30 16.64 2.95
CA ASN A 30 -8.22 17.18 2.12
C ASN A 30 -7.52 16.11 1.29
N LEU A 31 -7.13 15.01 1.93
CA LEU A 31 -6.54 13.88 1.21
C LEU A 31 -7.55 13.24 0.27
N SER A 32 -8.80 13.13 0.71
CA SER A 32 -9.90 12.65 -0.13
C SER A 32 -10.09 13.50 -1.37
N LEU A 33 -10.04 14.84 -1.19
CA LEU A 33 -10.16 15.77 -2.30
C LEU A 33 -9.00 15.61 -3.28
N LEU A 34 -7.76 15.47 -2.78
CA LEU A 34 -6.59 15.23 -3.62
C LEU A 34 -6.73 13.95 -4.43
N LEU A 35 -7.22 12.88 -3.81
CA LEU A 35 -7.42 11.61 -4.50
C LEU A 35 -8.48 11.71 -5.60
N ARG A 36 -9.57 12.43 -5.34
CA ARG A 36 -10.61 12.68 -6.35
C ARG A 36 -10.07 13.49 -7.50
N GLU A 37 -9.39 14.59 -7.20
CA GLU A 37 -8.84 15.49 -8.22
C GLU A 37 -7.77 14.82 -9.07
N ALA A 38 -7.08 13.80 -8.54
CA ALA A 38 -6.11 13.03 -9.30
C ALA A 38 -6.75 12.35 -10.52
N TYR A 39 -8.01 11.96 -10.41
CA TYR A 39 -8.71 11.25 -11.50
C TYR A 39 -9.49 12.18 -12.44
N THR A 40 -9.93 13.33 -11.93
CA THR A 40 -10.82 14.23 -12.68
C THR A 40 -10.31 15.66 -12.79
N GLY A 41 -9.24 15.98 -12.10
CA GLY A 41 -8.76 17.34 -11.95
C GLY A 41 -7.76 17.78 -13.00
N SER A 42 -7.22 18.98 -12.79
CA SER A 42 -6.23 19.60 -13.66
C SER A 42 -4.89 18.87 -13.63
N THR A 43 -4.07 19.14 -14.64
CA THR A 43 -2.71 18.60 -14.72
C THR A 43 -1.88 18.92 -13.47
N SER A 44 -2.07 20.10 -12.88
CA SER A 44 -1.36 20.51 -11.66
C SER A 44 -1.66 19.55 -10.50
N TYR A 45 -2.92 19.17 -10.31
CA TYR A 45 -3.33 18.24 -9.28
C TYR A 45 -2.75 16.83 -9.53
N LYS A 46 -2.78 16.40 -10.79
CA LYS A 46 -2.22 15.09 -11.16
C LYS A 46 -0.75 15.01 -10.83
N LEU A 47 0.02 16.07 -11.14
CA LEU A 47 1.44 16.12 -10.83
C LEU A 47 1.71 16.13 -9.32
N ALA A 48 0.88 16.84 -8.56
CA ALA A 48 1.01 16.88 -7.09
C ALA A 48 0.77 15.50 -6.49
N VAL A 49 -0.25 14.79 -6.96
CA VAL A 49 -0.55 13.44 -6.50
C VAL A 49 0.55 12.47 -6.88
N GLU A 50 1.07 12.55 -8.11
CA GLU A 50 2.18 11.70 -8.56
C GLU A 50 3.41 11.87 -7.68
N ARG A 51 3.73 13.11 -7.28
CA ARG A 51 4.85 13.37 -6.36
C ARG A 51 4.62 12.71 -5.01
N GLN A 52 3.41 12.82 -4.46
CA GLN A 52 3.08 12.17 -3.20
C GLN A 52 3.17 10.65 -3.32
N LEU A 53 2.64 10.09 -4.41
CA LEU A 53 2.72 8.65 -4.66
C LEU A 53 4.16 8.18 -4.74
N ASN A 54 5.02 8.92 -5.44
CA ASN A 54 6.43 8.59 -5.58
C ASN A 54 7.15 8.65 -4.23
N TYR A 55 6.82 9.63 -3.41
CA TYR A 55 7.39 9.77 -2.07
C TYR A 55 7.02 8.57 -1.20
N PHE A 56 5.73 8.24 -1.13
CA PHE A 56 5.27 7.09 -0.36
C PHE A 56 5.86 5.78 -0.87
N GLN A 57 5.94 5.65 -2.19
CA GLN A 57 6.52 4.47 -2.82
C GLN A 57 7.98 4.28 -2.42
N GLN A 58 8.75 5.36 -2.40
CA GLN A 58 10.16 5.30 -2.03
C GLN A 58 10.32 4.94 -0.55
N GLU A 59 9.53 5.55 0.32
CA GLU A 59 9.55 5.22 1.75
C GLU A 59 9.17 3.75 1.99
N LEU A 60 8.12 3.29 1.34
CA LEU A 60 7.65 1.91 1.47
C LEU A 60 8.72 0.93 0.98
N LYS A 61 9.37 1.24 -0.13
CA LYS A 61 10.47 0.43 -0.65
C LYS A 61 11.58 0.27 0.38
N ASP A 62 12.01 1.38 0.98
CA ASP A 62 13.09 1.36 1.98
C ASP A 62 12.68 0.56 3.21
N ASP A 63 11.44 0.73 3.67
CA ASP A 63 10.91 0.00 4.82
C ASP A 63 10.80 -1.49 4.53
N LEU A 64 10.36 -1.88 3.34
CA LEU A 64 10.26 -3.27 2.94
C LEU A 64 11.63 -3.95 2.87
N ILE A 65 12.63 -3.26 2.32
CA ILE A 65 14.00 -3.78 2.24
C ILE A 65 14.54 -4.02 3.66
N LEU A 66 14.33 -3.06 4.56
CA LEU A 66 14.76 -3.20 5.95
C LEU A 66 14.06 -4.35 6.65
N LEU A 67 12.74 -4.45 6.50
CA LEU A 67 11.95 -5.52 7.12
C LEU A 67 12.39 -6.90 6.64
N GLU A 68 12.59 -7.06 5.34
CA GLU A 68 13.03 -8.34 4.77
C GLU A 68 14.45 -8.70 5.26
N ARG A 69 15.32 -7.71 5.38
CA ARG A 69 16.66 -7.93 5.90
C ARG A 69 16.62 -8.42 7.35
N LEU A 70 15.77 -7.81 8.17
CA LEU A 70 15.59 -8.22 9.57
C LEU A 70 15.02 -9.62 9.71
N ASN A 71 14.22 -10.07 8.75
CA ASN A 71 13.59 -11.39 8.76
C ASN A 71 14.39 -12.43 7.98
N ASN A 72 15.59 -12.09 7.51
CA ASN A 72 16.42 -12.98 6.69
C ASN A 72 15.71 -13.48 5.44
N SER A 73 14.83 -12.66 4.87
CA SER A 73 14.14 -12.96 3.64
C SER A 73 14.46 -11.89 2.60
N ARG A 74 14.02 -12.11 1.37
CA ARG A 74 14.33 -11.23 0.27
C ARG A 74 13.13 -11.13 -0.67
N LEU A 75 12.81 -9.90 -1.06
CA LEU A 75 11.82 -9.64 -2.08
C LEU A 75 12.50 -9.47 -3.44
N CYS A 76 11.94 -10.10 -4.46
CA CYS A 76 12.30 -9.79 -5.83
C CYS A 76 11.66 -8.45 -6.19
N HIS A 77 12.43 -7.59 -6.83
CA HIS A 77 11.94 -6.29 -7.30
C HIS A 77 11.23 -5.47 -6.22
N PRO A 78 11.91 -5.09 -5.13
CA PRO A 78 11.27 -4.33 -4.05
C PRO A 78 10.68 -2.99 -4.51
N ASP A 79 11.24 -2.39 -5.56
CA ASP A 79 10.71 -1.18 -6.19
C ASP A 79 9.34 -1.42 -6.80
N LEU A 80 9.15 -2.54 -7.50
CA LEU A 80 7.86 -2.90 -8.10
C LEU A 80 6.84 -3.30 -7.04
N VAL A 81 7.28 -3.97 -5.98
CA VAL A 81 6.42 -4.32 -4.86
C VAL A 81 5.88 -3.05 -4.21
N ALA A 82 6.75 -2.09 -3.92
CA ALA A 82 6.36 -0.82 -3.33
C ALA A 82 5.40 -0.05 -4.24
N LYS A 83 5.67 -0.05 -5.55
CA LYS A 83 4.80 0.59 -6.54
C LYS A 83 3.40 -0.04 -6.55
N ALA A 84 3.33 -1.36 -6.59
CA ALA A 84 2.06 -2.08 -6.62
C ALA A 84 1.24 -1.84 -5.36
N ILE A 85 1.87 -1.93 -4.19
CA ILE A 85 1.19 -1.70 -2.91
C ILE A 85 0.72 -0.25 -2.80
N THR A 86 1.57 0.71 -3.17
CA THR A 86 1.21 2.13 -3.12
C THR A 86 -0.02 2.42 -3.97
N GLN A 87 -0.02 1.95 -5.22
CA GLN A 87 -1.15 2.14 -6.13
C GLN A 87 -2.43 1.48 -5.60
N LEU A 88 -2.30 0.27 -5.06
CA LEU A 88 -3.42 -0.47 -4.49
C LEU A 88 -4.06 0.29 -3.32
N VAL A 89 -3.23 0.77 -2.39
CA VAL A 89 -3.69 1.47 -1.19
C VAL A 89 -4.35 2.80 -1.57
N PHE A 90 -3.77 3.55 -2.49
CA PHE A 90 -4.36 4.82 -2.93
C PHE A 90 -5.66 4.60 -3.70
N ASN A 91 -5.75 3.55 -4.52
CA ASN A 91 -7.00 3.19 -5.18
C ASN A 91 -8.08 2.83 -4.16
N MET A 92 -7.71 2.09 -3.12
CA MET A 92 -8.63 1.79 -2.01
C MET A 92 -9.12 3.08 -1.36
N GLY A 93 -8.19 3.99 -1.03
CA GLY A 93 -8.53 5.26 -0.40
C GLY A 93 -9.52 6.07 -1.23
N ALA A 94 -9.31 6.13 -2.54
CA ALA A 94 -10.22 6.84 -3.44
C ALA A 94 -11.62 6.24 -3.43
N LYS A 95 -11.73 4.92 -3.34
CA LYS A 95 -13.03 4.23 -3.26
C LYS A 95 -13.73 4.45 -1.92
N LEU A 96 -12.96 4.49 -0.83
CA LEU A 96 -13.53 4.62 0.51
C LEU A 96 -14.25 5.94 0.73
N ILE A 97 -13.93 6.98 -0.05
CA ILE A 97 -14.56 8.29 0.07
C ILE A 97 -16.09 8.20 -0.08
N ASP A 98 -16.56 7.37 -1.00
CA ASP A 98 -17.98 7.25 -1.33
C ASP A 98 -18.65 6.04 -0.65
N ILE A 99 -17.96 5.38 0.29
CA ILE A 99 -18.47 4.18 0.92
C ILE A 99 -18.80 4.45 2.39
N PRO A 100 -19.99 4.00 2.86
CA PRO A 100 -20.34 4.13 4.27
C PRO A 100 -19.31 3.48 5.20
N ILE A 101 -19.11 4.08 6.37
CA ILE A 101 -18.08 3.64 7.33
C ILE A 101 -18.22 2.16 7.68
N ASN A 102 -19.45 1.66 7.82
CA ASN A 102 -19.70 0.28 8.17
C ASN A 102 -19.31 -0.73 7.08
N GLU A 103 -19.16 -0.28 5.83
CA GLU A 103 -18.74 -1.13 4.71
C GLU A 103 -17.25 -1.06 4.43
N ARG A 104 -16.54 -0.09 5.02
CA ARG A 104 -15.11 0.12 4.80
C ARG A 104 -14.24 -1.03 5.28
N LYS A 105 -14.69 -1.72 6.34
CA LYS A 105 -13.94 -2.81 6.94
C LYS A 105 -13.68 -3.94 5.94
N GLU A 106 -14.70 -4.31 5.17
CA GLU A 106 -14.57 -5.39 4.18
C GLU A 106 -13.53 -5.03 3.11
N ILE A 107 -13.58 -3.78 2.63
CA ILE A 107 -12.64 -3.30 1.61
C ILE A 107 -11.21 -3.28 2.16
N ALA A 108 -11.04 -2.83 3.41
CA ALA A 108 -9.73 -2.84 4.06
C ALA A 108 -9.19 -4.26 4.20
N GLU A 109 -10.02 -5.22 4.59
CA GLU A 109 -9.63 -6.62 4.72
C GLU A 109 -9.20 -7.20 3.37
N GLN A 110 -9.96 -6.93 2.31
CA GLN A 110 -9.59 -7.37 0.96
C GLN A 110 -8.27 -6.77 0.51
N THR A 111 -8.05 -5.49 0.80
CA THR A 111 -6.80 -4.81 0.47
C THR A 111 -5.61 -5.46 1.18
N MET A 112 -5.78 -5.81 2.46
CA MET A 112 -4.74 -6.49 3.22
C MET A 112 -4.40 -7.86 2.63
N ILE A 113 -5.41 -8.59 2.18
CA ILE A 113 -5.20 -9.88 1.50
C ILE A 113 -4.41 -9.69 0.21
N MET A 114 -4.77 -8.68 -0.58
CA MET A 114 -4.06 -8.38 -1.83
C MET A 114 -2.61 -7.99 -1.58
N ILE A 115 -2.34 -7.20 -0.53
CA ILE A 115 -0.97 -6.86 -0.15
C ILE A 115 -0.18 -8.12 0.18
N ARG A 116 -0.78 -9.05 0.92
CA ARG A 116 -0.12 -10.33 1.24
C ARG A 116 0.19 -11.13 -0.02
N MET A 117 -0.74 -11.16 -0.96
CA MET A 117 -0.51 -11.84 -2.25
C MET A 117 0.67 -11.26 -3.00
N ILE A 118 0.80 -9.94 -3.01
CA ILE A 118 1.91 -9.24 -3.65
C ILE A 118 3.23 -9.62 -2.97
N LEU A 119 3.27 -9.57 -1.64
CA LEU A 119 4.48 -9.89 -0.88
C LEU A 119 4.89 -11.35 -1.04
N GLU A 120 3.95 -12.27 -0.92
CA GLU A 120 4.23 -13.70 -1.09
C GLU A 120 4.71 -14.00 -2.50
N GLY A 121 4.05 -13.43 -3.49
CA GLY A 121 4.47 -13.60 -4.88
C GLY A 121 5.89 -13.10 -5.10
N ALA A 122 6.20 -11.93 -4.57
CA ALA A 122 7.53 -11.33 -4.72
C ALA A 122 8.64 -12.14 -4.03
N ARG A 123 8.32 -12.82 -2.93
CA ARG A 123 9.30 -13.68 -2.25
C ARG A 123 9.61 -14.96 -3.01
N HIS A 124 8.68 -15.42 -3.81
CA HIS A 124 8.78 -16.68 -4.52
C HIS A 124 9.07 -16.55 -6.02
N LEU A 125 9.19 -15.30 -6.51
CA LEU A 125 9.61 -15.07 -7.88
C LEU A 125 11.08 -15.44 -8.04
N ASP A 126 11.39 -16.16 -9.11
CA ASP A 126 12.74 -16.48 -9.49
C ASP A 126 13.19 -15.45 -10.54
N GLU A 127 14.07 -14.54 -10.18
CA GLU A 127 14.55 -13.48 -11.06
C GLU A 127 15.16 -14.03 -12.35
N ALA A 128 15.78 -15.20 -12.30
CA ALA A 128 16.38 -15.83 -13.47
C ALA A 128 15.35 -16.25 -14.53
N LYS A 129 14.10 -16.41 -14.15
CA LYS A 129 13.02 -16.84 -15.06
C LYS A 129 12.20 -15.69 -15.62
N ILE A 130 12.46 -14.46 -15.18
CA ILE A 130 11.70 -13.29 -15.63
C ILE A 130 12.20 -12.75 -16.96
N ASN A 131 13.41 -13.09 -17.35
CA ASN A 131 14.00 -12.62 -18.61
C ASN A 131 13.54 -13.41 -19.83
#